data_bd0a84b1ba84ed378904051f18db5a29
#
_entry.id   bd0a84b1ba84ed378904051f18db5a29
#
_cell.length_a   1.000
_cell.length_b   1.000
_cell.length_c   1.000
_cell.angle_alpha   90.00
_cell.angle_beta   90.00
_cell.angle_gamma   90.00
#
_symmetry.space_group_name_H-M   'P 1'
#
loop_
_entity.id
_entity.type
_entity.pdbx_description
1 polymer ?
#
loop_
_entity_poly.entity_id
_entity_poly.type
_entity_poly.pdbx_seq_one_letter_code
_entity_poly.pdbx_strand_id
1 'polypeptide(L)'
;MRFLRNKEENVSKKVWFFLAYTVCFAIIAGAVFSVFIINKKSFIWVPDGLQQHFNALLYYRSWLLSILDTLATEHKISVPLWDMQIGLGSDVLTTLHYYVIGDPLNLLSVFVPDEKYMELFYNTMVLVRIYLAGLAFSAYCRYHGQKPYSTLLGAMVYDFCFWVIIAVRHPYFLNPMIYLPLILVGVDKIYKKQKPWL
;
A
#
# COMPACT_ATOMS: atom_id res chain seq x y z
N MET A 1 -33.37 5.15 -23.08
CA MET A 1 -33.49 3.87 -22.33
C MET A 1 -32.34 2.89 -22.58
N ARG A 2 -31.94 2.54 -23.83
CA ARG A 2 -30.87 1.56 -24.11
C ARG A 2 -29.50 1.98 -23.57
N PHE A 3 -29.17 3.26 -23.61
CA PHE A 3 -27.89 3.81 -23.12
C PHE A 3 -27.77 3.75 -21.59
N LEU A 4 -28.83 4.05 -20.87
CA LEU A 4 -28.86 3.95 -19.38
C LEU A 4 -28.74 2.48 -18.94
N ARG A 5 -29.46 1.56 -19.59
CA ARG A 5 -29.38 0.13 -19.32
C ARG A 5 -27.96 -0.44 -19.54
N ASN A 6 -27.27 -0.05 -20.61
CA ASN A 6 -25.89 -0.47 -20.87
C ASN A 6 -24.91 0.08 -19.82
N LYS A 7 -25.16 1.29 -19.28
CA LYS A 7 -24.35 1.91 -18.25
C LYS A 7 -24.53 1.17 -16.92
N GLU A 8 -25.77 0.85 -16.56
CA GLU A 8 -26.09 0.08 -15.34
C GLU A 8 -25.50 -1.33 -15.36
N GLU A 9 -25.62 -2.04 -16.49
CA GLU A 9 -25.02 -3.36 -16.67
C GLU A 9 -23.50 -3.34 -16.57
N ASN A 10 -22.85 -2.30 -17.07
CA ASN A 10 -21.39 -2.15 -16.97
C ASN A 10 -20.94 -1.83 -15.54
N VAL A 11 -21.71 -1.03 -14.80
CA VAL A 11 -21.46 -0.74 -13.38
C VAL A 11 -21.62 -2.02 -12.55
N SER A 12 -22.68 -2.78 -12.76
CA SER A 12 -22.93 -4.04 -12.08
C SER A 12 -21.78 -5.03 -12.30
N LYS A 13 -21.27 -5.20 -13.52
CA LYS A 13 -20.14 -6.08 -13.84
C LYS A 13 -18.84 -5.64 -13.12
N LYS A 14 -18.61 -4.34 -12.97
CA LYS A 14 -17.45 -3.81 -12.23
C LYS A 14 -17.58 -4.10 -10.74
N VAL A 15 -18.75 -3.89 -10.16
CA VAL A 15 -19.00 -4.17 -8.74
C VAL A 15 -18.84 -5.67 -8.44
N TRP A 16 -19.39 -6.54 -9.27
CA TRP A 16 -19.23 -7.99 -9.13
C TRP A 16 -17.76 -8.43 -9.22
N PHE A 17 -16.99 -7.87 -10.15
CA PHE A 17 -15.56 -8.16 -10.23
C PHE A 17 -14.83 -7.75 -8.94
N PHE A 18 -15.10 -6.55 -8.43
CA PHE A 18 -14.48 -6.04 -7.21
C PHE A 18 -14.83 -6.90 -5.99
N LEU A 19 -16.08 -7.30 -5.86
CA LEU A 19 -16.52 -8.20 -4.77
C LEU A 19 -15.86 -9.58 -4.89
N ALA A 20 -15.84 -10.17 -6.09
CA ALA A 20 -15.18 -11.45 -6.32
C ALA A 20 -13.69 -11.38 -6.00
N TYR A 21 -13.01 -10.31 -6.44
CA TYR A 21 -11.60 -10.08 -6.13
C TYR A 21 -11.38 -9.99 -4.61
N THR A 22 -12.17 -9.17 -3.91
CA THR A 22 -12.04 -9.00 -2.46
C THR A 22 -12.24 -10.31 -1.70
N VAL A 23 -13.26 -11.08 -2.07
CA VAL A 23 -13.54 -12.39 -1.44
C VAL A 23 -12.41 -13.38 -1.71
N CYS A 24 -11.96 -13.51 -2.97
CA CYS A 24 -10.85 -14.40 -3.31
C CYS A 24 -9.57 -13.99 -2.59
N PHE A 25 -9.26 -12.69 -2.56
CA PHE A 25 -8.11 -12.16 -1.84
C PHE A 25 -8.17 -12.50 -0.35
N ALA A 26 -9.33 -12.26 0.30
CA ALA A 26 -9.48 -12.53 1.74
C ALA A 26 -9.31 -14.03 2.07
N ILE A 27 -9.86 -14.92 1.25
CA ILE A 27 -9.72 -16.37 1.43
C ILE A 27 -8.24 -16.79 1.26
N ILE A 28 -7.58 -16.36 0.19
CA ILE A 28 -6.20 -16.75 -0.10
C ILE A 28 -5.24 -16.13 0.92
N ALA A 29 -5.41 -14.84 1.26
CA ALA A 29 -4.61 -14.17 2.29
C ALA A 29 -4.76 -14.87 3.65
N GLY A 30 -5.99 -15.23 4.03
CA GLY A 30 -6.27 -16.01 5.23
C GLY A 30 -5.57 -17.36 5.24
N ALA A 31 -5.53 -18.06 4.10
CA ALA A 31 -4.82 -19.33 3.96
C ALA A 31 -3.29 -19.16 3.99
N VAL A 32 -2.75 -18.26 3.17
CA VAL A 32 -1.30 -18.02 3.02
C VAL A 32 -0.70 -17.52 4.34
N PHE A 33 -1.37 -16.58 5.01
CA PHE A 33 -0.89 -15.98 6.26
C PHE A 33 -1.46 -16.64 7.51
N SER A 34 -2.15 -17.78 7.38
CA SER A 34 -2.74 -18.52 8.52
C SER A 34 -1.72 -18.83 9.63
N VAL A 35 -0.48 -19.12 9.26
CA VAL A 35 0.61 -19.40 10.22
C VAL A 35 0.85 -18.21 11.17
N PHE A 36 0.78 -16.97 10.65
CA PHE A 36 0.91 -15.77 11.48
C PHE A 36 -0.28 -15.62 12.42
N ILE A 37 -1.50 -15.86 11.94
CA ILE A 37 -2.74 -15.76 12.71
C ILE A 37 -2.75 -16.80 13.83
N ILE A 38 -2.50 -18.07 13.49
CA ILE A 38 -2.54 -19.19 14.45
C ILE A 38 -1.48 -19.02 15.55
N ASN A 39 -0.27 -18.60 15.18
CA ASN A 39 0.83 -18.41 16.13
C ASN A 39 0.85 -17.02 16.77
N LYS A 40 -0.15 -16.17 16.53
CA LYS A 40 -0.23 -14.78 17.03
C LYS A 40 1.07 -14.00 16.74
N LYS A 41 1.59 -14.12 15.52
CA LYS A 41 2.80 -13.46 15.07
C LYS A 41 2.45 -12.24 14.19
N SER A 42 3.32 -11.23 14.27
CA SER A 42 3.27 -10.04 13.44
C SER A 42 4.03 -10.23 12.13
N PHE A 43 3.74 -9.40 11.13
CA PHE A 43 4.60 -9.25 9.94
C PHE A 43 5.88 -8.46 10.22
N ILE A 44 6.02 -7.92 11.42
CA ILE A 44 7.23 -7.20 11.83
C ILE A 44 8.37 -8.22 11.96
N TRP A 45 9.22 -8.24 10.97
CA TRP A 45 10.37 -9.14 10.89
C TRP A 45 11.49 -8.71 11.83
N VAL A 46 12.12 -9.63 12.52
CA VAL A 46 13.33 -9.38 13.32
C VAL A 46 14.53 -9.93 12.56
N PRO A 47 15.63 -9.15 12.40
CA PRO A 47 15.93 -7.83 12.98
C PRO A 47 15.39 -6.62 12.20
N ASP A 48 15.28 -6.66 10.86
CA ASP A 48 15.06 -5.46 10.05
C ASP A 48 13.70 -4.78 10.30
N GLY A 49 12.63 -5.57 10.37
CA GLY A 49 11.30 -5.03 10.59
C GLY A 49 11.18 -4.28 11.91
N LEU A 50 11.59 -4.93 13.01
CA LEU A 50 11.49 -4.35 14.35
C LEU A 50 12.51 -3.24 14.56
N GLN A 51 13.79 -3.50 14.20
CA GLN A 51 14.87 -2.57 14.50
C GLN A 51 14.91 -1.35 13.57
N GLN A 52 14.33 -1.45 12.36
CA GLN A 52 14.39 -0.39 11.36
C GLN A 52 12.99 0.09 10.97
N HIS A 53 12.22 -0.70 10.21
CA HIS A 53 10.97 -0.24 9.60
C HIS A 53 9.90 0.15 10.61
N PHE A 54 9.70 -0.63 11.66
CA PHE A 54 8.68 -0.36 12.66
C PHE A 54 9.05 0.84 13.53
N ASN A 55 10.30 0.91 14.00
CA ASN A 55 10.78 2.04 14.78
C ASN A 55 10.78 3.33 13.95
N ALA A 56 11.17 3.27 12.68
CA ALA A 56 11.08 4.40 11.77
C ALA A 56 9.63 4.86 11.59
N LEU A 57 8.66 3.93 11.54
CA LEU A 57 7.25 4.26 11.42
C LEU A 57 6.69 4.92 12.69
N LEU A 58 7.10 4.47 13.87
CA LEU A 58 6.75 5.11 15.15
C LEU A 58 7.28 6.55 15.20
N TYR A 59 8.56 6.72 14.87
CA TYR A 59 9.18 8.04 14.80
C TYR A 59 8.45 8.92 13.77
N TYR A 60 8.20 8.42 12.58
CA TYR A 60 7.54 9.17 11.51
C TYR A 60 6.15 9.66 11.91
N ARG A 61 5.36 8.81 12.56
CA ARG A 61 4.07 9.21 13.12
C ARG A 61 4.22 10.37 14.09
N SER A 62 5.13 10.27 15.06
CA SER A 62 5.38 11.32 16.07
C SER A 62 5.85 12.63 15.41
N TRP A 63 6.72 12.52 14.41
CA TRP A 63 7.19 13.65 13.62
C TRP A 63 6.07 14.34 12.85
N LEU A 64 5.19 13.58 12.19
CA LEU A 64 4.01 14.14 11.52
C LEU A 64 3.04 14.80 12.49
N LEU A 65 2.77 14.19 13.64
CA LEU A 65 1.91 14.76 14.68
C LEU A 65 2.48 16.06 15.22
N SER A 66 3.80 16.17 15.40
CA SER A 66 4.44 17.42 15.84
C SER A 66 4.27 18.55 14.82
N ILE A 67 4.35 18.26 13.52
CA ILE A 67 4.10 19.24 12.46
C ILE A 67 2.64 19.70 12.49
N LEU A 68 1.70 18.78 12.67
CA LEU A 68 0.27 19.10 12.75
C LEU A 68 -0.07 19.89 14.00
N ASP A 69 0.53 19.57 15.13
CA ASP A 69 0.37 20.32 16.39
C ASP A 69 0.88 21.75 16.25
N THR A 70 2.08 21.96 15.70
CA THR A 70 2.62 23.28 15.42
C THR A 70 1.73 24.06 14.45
N LEU A 71 1.19 23.41 13.43
CA LEU A 71 0.25 24.06 12.52
C LEU A 71 -1.05 24.47 13.23
N ALA A 72 -1.56 23.64 14.13
CA ALA A 72 -2.80 23.92 14.85
C ALA A 72 -2.63 25.01 15.92
N THR A 73 -1.50 25.03 16.62
CA THR A 73 -1.24 25.96 17.76
C THR A 73 -0.64 27.28 17.31
N GLU A 74 0.32 27.26 16.40
CA GLU A 74 1.08 28.45 15.98
C GLU A 74 0.64 28.99 14.62
N HIS A 75 -0.24 28.30 13.90
CA HIS A 75 -0.65 28.61 12.52
C HIS A 75 0.53 28.72 11.54
N LYS A 76 1.61 27.98 11.81
CA LYS A 76 2.82 27.93 10.99
C LYS A 76 3.14 26.49 10.60
N ILE A 77 3.55 26.29 9.35
CA ILE A 77 4.11 25.02 8.91
C ILE A 77 5.58 25.02 9.29
N SER A 78 5.94 24.23 10.29
CA SER A 78 7.33 23.98 10.69
C SER A 78 7.65 22.51 10.47
N VAL A 79 8.58 22.22 9.58
CA VAL A 79 9.02 20.87 9.26
C VAL A 79 10.44 20.69 9.80
N PRO A 80 10.63 19.99 10.92
CA PRO A 80 11.96 19.72 11.44
C PRO A 80 12.73 18.82 10.48
N LEU A 81 13.78 19.34 9.87
CA LEU A 81 14.58 18.59 8.89
C LEU A 81 15.80 17.91 9.52
N TRP A 82 16.18 18.31 10.72
CA TRP A 82 17.29 17.76 11.48
C TRP A 82 16.83 17.33 12.86
N ASP A 83 17.21 16.13 13.29
CA ASP A 83 16.89 15.62 14.62
C ASP A 83 18.12 14.97 15.26
N MET A 84 18.43 15.41 16.49
CA MET A 84 19.52 14.87 17.31
C MET A 84 19.20 13.47 17.85
N GLN A 85 17.94 13.04 17.85
CA GLN A 85 17.52 11.70 18.30
C GLN A 85 17.77 10.61 17.24
N ILE A 86 18.03 11.00 16.00
CA ILE A 86 18.39 10.05 14.94
C ILE A 86 19.91 9.85 14.97
N GLY A 87 20.34 8.78 15.61
CA GLY A 87 21.77 8.51 15.82
C GLY A 87 22.41 9.58 16.73
N LEU A 88 23.42 10.27 16.22
CA LEU A 88 24.07 11.42 16.86
C LEU A 88 23.68 12.77 16.22
N GLY A 89 22.53 12.79 15.57
CA GLY A 89 22.01 13.88 14.79
C GLY A 89 22.09 13.60 13.29
N SER A 90 20.93 13.64 12.61
CA SER A 90 20.85 13.36 11.19
C SER A 90 19.73 14.13 10.51
N ASP A 91 19.84 14.26 9.19
CA ASP A 91 18.77 14.74 8.33
C ASP A 91 17.62 13.74 8.29
N VAL A 92 16.42 14.22 8.61
CA VAL A 92 15.21 13.38 8.72
C VAL A 92 14.81 12.81 7.36
N LEU A 93 14.87 13.64 6.31
CA LEU A 93 14.37 13.25 4.99
C LEU A 93 15.24 12.16 4.36
N THR A 94 16.56 12.35 4.37
CA THR A 94 17.49 11.38 3.77
C THR A 94 17.56 10.09 4.58
N THR A 95 17.51 10.17 5.89
CA THR A 95 17.60 9.00 6.78
C THR A 95 16.33 8.15 6.71
N LEU A 96 15.15 8.78 6.68
CA LEU A 96 13.88 8.07 6.74
C LEU A 96 13.20 7.87 5.38
N HIS A 97 13.78 8.39 4.31
CA HIS A 97 13.22 8.28 2.97
C HIS A 97 12.86 6.82 2.60
N TYR A 98 13.82 5.93 2.69
CA TYR A 98 13.65 4.51 2.37
C TYR A 98 12.67 3.81 3.31
N TYR A 99 12.72 4.13 4.60
CA TYR A 99 11.94 3.39 5.59
C TYR A 99 10.46 3.80 5.60
N VAL A 100 10.15 5.09 5.48
CA VAL A 100 8.80 5.58 5.73
C VAL A 100 8.37 6.76 4.85
N ILE A 101 9.22 7.77 4.61
CA ILE A 101 8.82 9.02 3.94
C ILE A 101 8.48 8.79 2.46
N GLY A 102 9.22 7.91 1.79
CA GLY A 102 8.98 7.57 0.39
C GLY A 102 7.73 6.72 0.13
N ASP A 103 6.99 6.37 1.18
CA ASP A 103 5.78 5.57 1.09
C ASP A 103 4.55 6.38 1.52
N PRO A 104 3.70 6.81 0.58
CA PRO A 104 2.54 7.63 0.89
C PRO A 104 1.50 6.95 1.80
N LEU A 105 1.47 5.61 1.85
CA LEU A 105 0.55 4.89 2.74
C LEU A 105 0.92 5.06 4.21
N ASN A 106 2.18 5.35 4.51
CA ASN A 106 2.62 5.60 5.88
C ASN A 106 2.09 6.93 6.44
N LEU A 107 1.65 7.88 5.59
CA LEU A 107 0.96 9.08 6.03
C LEU A 107 -0.31 8.76 6.83
N LEU A 108 -0.94 7.63 6.56
CA LEU A 108 -2.14 7.19 7.28
C LEU A 108 -1.86 6.87 8.76
N SER A 109 -0.60 6.74 9.17
CA SER A 109 -0.21 6.53 10.58
C SER A 109 -0.66 7.67 11.50
N VAL A 110 -0.86 8.87 10.96
CA VAL A 110 -1.39 10.03 11.70
C VAL A 110 -2.78 9.76 12.30
N PHE A 111 -3.59 8.95 11.62
CA PHE A 111 -4.95 8.61 12.07
C PHE A 111 -4.99 7.50 13.13
N VAL A 112 -3.86 6.90 13.45
CA VAL A 112 -3.78 5.89 14.52
C VAL A 112 -3.86 6.62 15.87
N PRO A 113 -4.86 6.34 16.72
CA PRO A 113 -5.12 7.14 17.91
C PRO A 113 -4.03 7.00 19.00
N ASP A 114 -3.43 5.81 19.10
CA ASP A 114 -2.47 5.48 20.15
C ASP A 114 -1.36 4.57 19.59
N GLU A 115 -0.14 4.72 20.10
CA GLU A 115 1.03 3.95 19.68
C GLU A 115 0.85 2.43 19.84
N LYS A 116 0.08 1.98 20.82
CA LYS A 116 -0.25 0.55 21.02
C LYS A 116 -0.95 -0.10 19.82
N TYR A 117 -1.57 0.69 18.94
CA TYR A 117 -2.22 0.19 17.73
C TYR A 117 -1.31 0.23 16.49
N MET A 118 -0.06 0.70 16.64
CA MET A 118 0.84 0.82 15.49
C MET A 118 1.27 -0.53 14.91
N GLU A 119 1.36 -1.57 15.72
CA GLU A 119 1.60 -2.92 15.23
C GLU A 119 0.44 -3.41 14.35
N LEU A 120 -0.80 -3.19 14.79
CA LEU A 120 -1.98 -3.52 13.99
C LEU A 120 -2.02 -2.70 12.69
N PHE A 121 -1.68 -1.43 12.77
CA PHE A 121 -1.57 -0.56 11.59
C PHE A 121 -0.52 -1.10 10.61
N TYR A 122 0.69 -1.42 11.09
CA TYR A 122 1.76 -1.98 10.26
C TYR A 122 1.30 -3.25 9.52
N ASN A 123 0.75 -4.20 10.27
CA ASN A 123 0.24 -5.47 9.72
C ASN A 123 -0.88 -5.24 8.69
N THR A 124 -1.79 -4.33 8.99
CA THR A 124 -2.87 -3.96 8.07
C THR A 124 -2.33 -3.33 6.80
N MET A 125 -1.34 -2.43 6.90
CA MET A 125 -0.75 -1.78 5.73
C MET A 125 0.04 -2.74 4.84
N VAL A 126 0.60 -3.81 5.37
CA VAL A 126 1.18 -4.89 4.56
C VAL A 126 0.10 -5.53 3.68
N LEU A 127 -1.02 -5.94 4.27
CA LEU A 127 -2.14 -6.56 3.52
C LEU A 127 -2.78 -5.59 2.53
N VAL A 128 -2.92 -4.32 2.91
CA VAL A 128 -3.42 -3.26 2.02
C VAL A 128 -2.52 -3.09 0.79
N ARG A 129 -1.20 -3.11 0.95
CA ARG A 129 -0.26 -3.02 -0.19
C ARG A 129 -0.41 -4.20 -1.14
N ILE A 130 -0.50 -5.42 -0.63
CA ILE A 130 -0.72 -6.61 -1.44
C ILE A 130 -2.05 -6.50 -2.19
N TYR A 131 -3.12 -6.13 -1.49
CA TYR A 131 -4.44 -5.94 -2.08
C TYR A 131 -4.45 -4.89 -3.20
N LEU A 132 -3.77 -3.75 -2.97
CA LEU A 132 -3.64 -2.69 -3.98
C LEU A 132 -2.81 -3.13 -5.19
N ALA A 133 -1.81 -3.99 -4.99
CA ALA A 133 -0.99 -4.54 -6.07
C ALA A 133 -1.84 -5.32 -7.08
N GLY A 134 -2.71 -6.22 -6.62
CA GLY A 134 -3.60 -6.96 -7.50
C GLY A 134 -4.69 -6.11 -8.14
N LEU A 135 -5.18 -5.07 -7.45
CA LEU A 135 -6.06 -4.09 -8.08
C LEU A 135 -5.36 -3.35 -9.21
N ALA A 136 -4.10 -2.92 -9.01
CA ALA A 136 -3.29 -2.26 -10.02
C ALA A 136 -3.03 -3.19 -11.21
N PHE A 137 -2.67 -4.46 -10.94
CA PHE A 137 -2.51 -5.48 -11.97
C PHE A 137 -3.83 -5.78 -12.70
N SER A 138 -4.95 -5.81 -11.99
CA SER A 138 -6.28 -5.96 -12.60
C SER A 138 -6.61 -4.81 -13.54
N ALA A 139 -6.23 -3.57 -13.18
CA ALA A 139 -6.41 -2.41 -14.05
C ALA A 139 -5.57 -2.55 -15.33
N TYR A 140 -4.33 -3.00 -15.21
CA TYR A 140 -3.45 -3.31 -16.34
C TYR A 140 -4.05 -4.38 -17.26
N CYS A 141 -4.47 -5.52 -16.72
CA CYS A 141 -5.10 -6.60 -17.49
C CYS A 141 -6.35 -6.12 -18.25
N ARG A 142 -7.20 -5.34 -17.58
CA ARG A 142 -8.42 -4.82 -18.20
C ARG A 142 -8.13 -3.78 -19.27
N TYR A 143 -7.11 -2.96 -19.10
CA TYR A 143 -6.66 -2.03 -20.12
C TYR A 143 -6.24 -2.77 -21.40
N HIS A 144 -5.61 -3.94 -21.26
CA HIS A 144 -5.24 -4.83 -22.37
C HIS A 144 -6.36 -5.77 -22.84
N GLY A 145 -7.61 -5.53 -22.43
CA GLY A 145 -8.78 -6.26 -22.92
C GLY A 145 -8.94 -7.68 -22.38
N GLN A 146 -8.27 -8.02 -21.27
CA GLN A 146 -8.39 -9.35 -20.67
C GLN A 146 -9.79 -9.59 -20.09
N LYS A 147 -10.23 -10.85 -20.15
CA LYS A 147 -11.53 -11.27 -19.62
C LYS A 147 -11.53 -11.19 -18.08
N PRO A 148 -12.69 -10.91 -17.44
CA PRO A 148 -12.76 -10.74 -15.99
C PRO A 148 -12.18 -11.91 -15.18
N TYR A 149 -12.49 -13.16 -15.57
CA TYR A 149 -11.99 -14.33 -14.84
C TYR A 149 -10.47 -14.53 -14.98
N SER A 150 -9.93 -14.28 -16.19
CA SER A 150 -8.47 -14.33 -16.41
C SER A 150 -7.75 -13.23 -15.65
N THR A 151 -8.36 -12.05 -15.58
CA THR A 151 -7.88 -10.92 -14.76
C THR A 151 -7.87 -11.28 -13.28
N LEU A 152 -8.95 -11.87 -12.78
CA LEU A 152 -9.06 -12.30 -11.38
C LEU A 152 -7.98 -13.33 -11.03
N LEU A 153 -7.85 -14.38 -11.84
CA LEU A 153 -6.82 -15.41 -11.62
C LEU A 153 -5.41 -14.81 -11.67
N GLY A 154 -5.13 -13.98 -12.68
CA GLY A 154 -3.84 -13.31 -12.82
C GLY A 154 -3.52 -12.39 -11.64
N ALA A 155 -4.52 -11.66 -11.12
CA ALA A 155 -4.35 -10.82 -9.95
C ALA A 155 -4.01 -11.64 -8.70
N MET A 156 -4.69 -12.77 -8.46
CA MET A 156 -4.38 -13.65 -7.33
C MET A 156 -2.95 -14.23 -7.43
N VAL A 157 -2.53 -14.66 -8.62
CA VAL A 157 -1.15 -15.13 -8.83
C VAL A 157 -0.13 -14.00 -8.61
N TYR A 158 -0.46 -12.77 -9.00
CA TYR A 158 0.39 -11.61 -8.80
C TYR A 158 0.52 -11.24 -7.32
N ASP A 159 -0.60 -11.23 -6.58
CA ASP A 159 -0.66 -10.86 -5.16
C ASP A 159 0.04 -11.86 -4.24
N PHE A 160 0.05 -13.14 -4.62
CA PHE A 160 0.61 -14.21 -3.78
C PHE A 160 1.82 -14.87 -4.44
N CYS A 161 2.51 -14.16 -5.34
CA CYS A 161 3.75 -14.66 -5.92
C CYS A 161 4.90 -14.69 -4.88
N PHE A 162 5.94 -15.43 -5.19
CA PHE A 162 7.08 -15.60 -4.29
C PHE A 162 7.75 -14.26 -3.88
N TRP A 163 7.80 -13.30 -4.80
CA TRP A 163 8.32 -11.96 -4.50
C TRP A 163 7.55 -11.30 -3.36
N VAL A 164 6.22 -11.33 -3.40
CA VAL A 164 5.38 -10.73 -2.35
C VAL A 164 5.65 -11.37 -0.99
N ILE A 165 5.75 -12.71 -0.94
CA ILE A 165 6.01 -13.43 0.31
C ILE A 165 7.35 -13.02 0.93
N ILE A 166 8.38 -12.77 0.12
CA ILE A 166 9.67 -12.27 0.62
C ILE A 166 9.59 -10.79 0.98
N ALA A 167 8.93 -9.98 0.17
CA ALA A 167 8.85 -8.53 0.33
C ALA A 167 8.03 -8.08 1.56
N VAL A 168 7.21 -8.96 2.15
CA VAL A 168 6.52 -8.70 3.43
C VAL A 168 7.50 -8.29 4.55
N ARG A 169 8.75 -8.74 4.51
CA ARG A 169 9.79 -8.33 5.47
C ARG A 169 10.14 -6.85 5.39
N HIS A 170 10.04 -6.29 4.20
CA HIS A 170 10.34 -4.90 3.87
C HIS A 170 9.17 -4.32 3.09
N PRO A 171 8.12 -3.83 3.77
CA PRO A 171 6.85 -3.43 3.13
C PRO A 171 7.01 -2.39 2.02
N TYR A 172 8.06 -1.59 2.06
CA TYR A 172 8.40 -0.65 0.99
C TYR A 172 8.54 -1.33 -0.38
N PHE A 173 9.08 -2.55 -0.42
CA PHE A 173 9.23 -3.32 -1.67
C PHE A 173 7.92 -3.90 -2.22
N LEU A 174 6.81 -3.79 -1.50
CA LEU A 174 5.48 -4.08 -2.04
C LEU A 174 4.96 -2.95 -2.91
N ASN A 175 5.41 -1.72 -2.70
CA ASN A 175 4.94 -0.56 -3.47
C ASN A 175 5.25 -0.66 -4.98
N PRO A 176 6.42 -1.12 -5.43
CA PRO A 176 6.68 -1.37 -6.84
C PRO A 176 5.65 -2.29 -7.52
N MET A 177 5.08 -3.24 -6.77
CA MET A 177 4.01 -4.11 -7.28
C MET A 177 2.72 -3.31 -7.59
N ILE A 178 2.48 -2.22 -6.87
CA ILE A 178 1.37 -1.31 -7.15
C ILE A 178 1.70 -0.41 -8.33
N TYR A 179 2.89 0.20 -8.31
CA TYR A 179 3.25 1.25 -9.27
C TYR A 179 3.56 0.71 -10.66
N LEU A 180 4.23 -0.43 -10.78
CA LEU A 180 4.69 -0.97 -12.06
C LEU A 180 3.53 -1.20 -13.05
N PRO A 181 2.44 -1.89 -12.71
CA PRO A 181 1.32 -2.07 -13.64
C PRO A 181 0.69 -0.74 -14.08
N LEU A 182 0.59 0.23 -13.17
CA LEU A 182 0.02 1.55 -13.46
C LEU A 182 0.94 2.37 -14.37
N ILE A 183 2.25 2.33 -14.14
CA ILE A 183 3.26 2.97 -14.98
C ILE A 183 3.19 2.39 -16.39
N LEU A 184 3.11 1.07 -16.54
CA LEU A 184 3.02 0.42 -17.84
C LEU A 184 1.77 0.86 -18.62
N VAL A 185 0.62 0.98 -17.94
CA VAL A 185 -0.59 1.56 -18.56
C VAL A 185 -0.36 3.02 -18.99
N GLY A 186 0.30 3.81 -18.15
CA GLY A 186 0.64 5.20 -18.47
C GLY A 186 1.54 5.31 -19.70
N VAL A 187 2.59 4.50 -19.77
CA VAL A 187 3.51 4.42 -20.93
C VAL A 187 2.75 4.05 -22.20
N ASP A 188 1.93 3.01 -22.14
CA ASP A 188 1.13 2.58 -23.29
C ASP A 188 0.18 3.67 -23.81
N LYS A 189 -0.44 4.41 -22.88
CA LYS A 189 -1.31 5.55 -23.24
C LYS A 189 -0.55 6.68 -23.91
N ILE A 190 0.65 7.02 -23.39
CA ILE A 190 1.51 8.03 -24.01
C ILE A 190 1.91 7.59 -25.43
N TYR A 191 2.31 6.34 -25.59
CA TYR A 191 2.69 5.80 -26.90
C TYR A 191 1.53 5.86 -27.91
N LYS A 192 0.29 5.62 -27.42
CA LYS A 192 -0.94 5.74 -28.23
C LYS A 192 -1.46 7.18 -28.36
N LYS A 193 -0.72 8.18 -27.94
CA LYS A 193 -1.10 9.60 -27.91
C LYS A 193 -2.40 9.87 -27.14
N GLN A 194 -2.68 9.10 -26.11
CA GLN A 194 -3.79 9.25 -25.18
C GLN A 194 -3.33 9.99 -23.92
N LYS A 195 -4.29 10.52 -23.13
CA LYS A 195 -3.96 11.10 -21.82
C LYS A 195 -3.44 10.00 -20.88
N PRO A 196 -2.29 10.19 -20.17
CA PRO A 196 -1.65 9.14 -19.37
C PRO A 196 -2.39 8.81 -18.07
N TRP A 197 -3.35 9.62 -17.66
CA TRP A 197 -4.11 9.41 -16.43
C TRP A 197 -5.04 8.18 -16.54
N LEU A 198 -5.24 7.50 -15.42
CA LEU A 198 -6.17 6.36 -15.31
C LEU A 198 -7.64 6.81 -15.24
#